data_c45af66c9bff2c8a024cb3ba2754d8b4
#
_entry.id   c45af66c9bff2c8a024cb3ba2754d8b4
#
_cell.length_a   1.000
_cell.length_b   1.000
_cell.length_c   1.000
_cell.angle_alpha   90.00
_cell.angle_beta   90.00
_cell.angle_gamma   90.00
#
_symmetry.space_group_name_H-M   'P 1'
#
loop_
_entity.id
_entity.type
_entity.pdbx_description
1 polymer ?
#
loop_
_entity_poly.entity_id
_entity_poly.type
_entity_poly.pdbx_seq_one_letter_code
_entity_poly.pdbx_strand_id
1 'polypeptide(L)'
;ELSFGYKLYWSGLPPVQSPLARVAATRTGIGGFPEGWAPGEHFPAVWCRRFPVDFVGGDLQAAAPKGIEPVITLSSGTFKQVEILYVEPLKAYRILFDWYPDSDSTAPVNMRLFLRTKGETLSETWMYQYVPPAPDQRKYIDDRQMTAG
;
A
#
# COMPACT_ATOMS: atom_id res chain seq x y z
N GLU A 1 6.31 6.64 -36.20
CA GLU A 1 6.64 6.74 -36.08
C GLU A 1 6.74 7.04 -35.25
N LEU A 2 6.11 6.52 -35.81
CA LEU A 2 6.32 6.59 -35.55
C LEU A 2 6.18 7.05 -34.58
N SER A 3 5.58 7.08 -34.83
CA SER A 3 5.74 7.33 -34.57
C SER A 3 5.60 7.54 -33.69
N PHE A 4 5.23 6.84 -33.35
CA PHE A 4 5.13 6.83 -33.02
C PHE A 4 5.00 6.96 -32.05
N GLY A 5 4.40 7.29 -32.68
CA GLY A 5 4.59 7.30 -32.64
C GLY A 5 4.59 7.19 -32.02
N TYR A 6 4.43 6.50 -32.13
CA TYR A 6 4.80 6.12 -32.15
C TYR A 6 5.06 5.78 -31.58
N LYS A 7 4.68 6.08 -31.40
CA LYS A 7 5.27 5.47 -31.58
C LYS A 7 5.94 5.35 -31.44
N LEU A 8 5.31 4.99 -31.54
CA LEU A 8 6.14 4.52 -31.81
C LEU A 8 6.79 4.40 -31.67
N TYR A 9 6.73 4.15 -31.98
CA TYR A 9 7.61 3.71 -32.13
C TYR A 9 8.22 3.72 -32.42
N TRP A 10 8.05 3.56 -32.64
CA TRP A 10 8.70 3.07 -33.02
C TRP A 10 9.08 2.46 -33.19
N SER A 11 8.98 2.55 -33.32
CA SER A 11 9.31 1.72 -33.52
C SER A 11 9.58 0.71 -33.49
N GLY A 12 9.52 0.45 -33.83
CA GLY A 12 9.65 -0.96 -34.04
C GLY A 12 10.01 -1.81 -32.86
N LEU A 13 10.17 -1.23 -31.75
CA LEU A 13 10.44 -1.98 -30.54
C LEU A 13 9.14 -2.52 -29.98
N PRO A 14 9.11 -3.81 -29.61
CA PRO A 14 7.95 -4.30 -28.90
C PRO A 14 7.73 -3.42 -27.68
N PRO A 15 6.47 -3.23 -27.27
CA PRO A 15 6.25 -2.53 -26.04
C PRO A 15 7.07 -3.24 -24.98
N VAL A 16 8.12 -2.59 -24.57
CA VAL A 16 8.94 -3.14 -23.51
C VAL A 16 8.04 -3.22 -22.32
N GLN A 17 7.79 -4.43 -21.86
CA GLN A 17 7.18 -4.55 -20.56
C GLN A 17 8.11 -3.79 -19.63
N SER A 18 7.54 -2.82 -18.93
CA SER A 18 8.32 -2.11 -17.94
C SER A 18 9.02 -3.16 -17.05
N PRO A 19 10.35 -3.06 -16.87
CA PRO A 19 11.02 -3.98 -15.96
C PRO A 19 10.57 -3.79 -14.53
N LEU A 20 9.82 -2.73 -14.26
CA LEU A 20 9.34 -2.42 -12.92
C LEU A 20 7.93 -2.93 -12.73
N ALA A 21 7.67 -3.45 -11.55
CA ALA A 21 6.33 -3.77 -11.13
C ALA A 21 5.50 -2.50 -11.02
N ARG A 22 4.21 -2.60 -11.27
CA ARG A 22 3.30 -1.47 -11.21
C ARG A 22 2.28 -1.66 -10.11
N VAL A 23 1.71 -0.56 -9.65
CA VAL A 23 0.63 -0.59 -8.67
C VAL A 23 -0.66 -0.96 -9.40
N ALA A 24 -1.30 -2.02 -8.93
CA ALA A 24 -2.54 -2.50 -9.52
C ALA A 24 -3.77 -2.03 -8.75
N ALA A 25 -3.64 -1.87 -7.42
CA ALA A 25 -4.79 -1.49 -6.59
C ALA A 25 -4.30 -0.87 -5.29
N THR A 26 -5.10 0.05 -4.77
CA THR A 26 -4.85 0.69 -3.48
C THR A 26 -6.16 0.67 -2.70
N ARG A 27 -6.08 0.30 -1.43
CA ARG A 27 -7.22 0.34 -0.53
C ARG A 27 -6.80 0.99 0.76
N THR A 28 -7.78 1.38 1.57
CA THR A 28 -7.50 1.89 2.90
C THR A 28 -8.66 1.53 3.80
N GLY A 29 -8.34 1.27 5.06
CA GLY A 29 -9.33 0.90 6.06
C GLY A 29 -8.79 1.16 7.45
N ILE A 30 -9.57 0.79 8.45
CA ILE A 30 -9.15 0.92 9.84
C ILE A 30 -8.08 -0.14 10.11
N GLY A 31 -6.97 0.29 10.70
CA GLY A 31 -5.87 -0.60 11.03
C GLY A 31 -5.82 -0.95 12.50
N GLY A 32 -4.75 -1.63 12.88
CA GLY A 32 -4.49 -1.94 14.28
C GLY A 32 -5.22 -3.16 14.81
N PHE A 33 -6.11 -3.76 14.04
CA PHE A 33 -6.81 -4.97 14.50
C PHE A 33 -5.91 -6.18 14.27
N PRO A 34 -5.71 -7.02 15.29
CA PRO A 34 -4.96 -8.25 15.08
C PRO A 34 -5.75 -9.21 14.19
N GLU A 35 -5.03 -10.12 13.59
CA GLU A 35 -5.67 -11.17 12.83
C GLU A 35 -6.57 -11.99 13.76
N GLY A 36 -7.78 -12.27 13.30
CA GLY A 36 -8.73 -13.00 14.10
C GLY A 36 -9.53 -12.16 15.08
N TRP A 37 -9.37 -10.84 15.03
CA TRP A 37 -10.18 -9.97 15.90
C TRP A 37 -11.66 -10.18 15.63
N ALA A 38 -12.45 -10.26 16.69
CA ALA A 38 -13.89 -10.50 16.61
C ALA A 38 -14.64 -9.41 17.38
N PRO A 39 -15.92 -9.17 17.00
CA PRO A 39 -16.75 -8.22 17.75
C PRO A 39 -16.81 -8.60 19.24
N GLY A 40 -16.73 -7.59 20.09
CA GLY A 40 -16.72 -7.80 21.53
C GLY A 40 -15.35 -7.78 22.15
N GLU A 41 -14.29 -7.91 21.33
CA GLU A 41 -12.94 -7.76 21.84
C GLU A 41 -12.58 -6.27 21.93
N HIS A 42 -11.55 -6.01 22.73
CA HIS A 42 -11.15 -4.61 22.92
C HIS A 42 -10.64 -4.00 21.64
N PHE A 43 -11.03 -2.76 21.39
CA PHE A 43 -10.45 -1.99 20.31
C PHE A 43 -9.01 -1.62 20.67
N PRO A 44 -8.14 -1.50 19.64
CA PRO A 44 -6.80 -0.99 19.90
C PRO A 44 -6.85 0.37 20.56
N ALA A 45 -5.88 0.64 21.43
CA ALA A 45 -5.87 1.89 22.19
C ALA A 45 -5.55 3.09 21.32
N VAL A 46 -4.87 2.88 20.21
CA VAL A 46 -4.43 3.97 19.34
C VAL A 46 -5.03 3.77 17.96
N TRP A 47 -5.71 4.81 17.48
CA TRP A 47 -6.31 4.77 16.15
C TRP A 47 -5.22 4.82 15.09
N CYS A 48 -5.37 4.00 14.06
CA CYS A 48 -4.48 4.02 12.90
C CYS A 48 -5.23 3.63 11.65
N ARG A 49 -4.58 3.84 10.51
CA ARG A 49 -5.19 3.56 9.21
C ARG A 49 -4.34 2.56 8.45
N ARG A 50 -4.97 1.54 7.90
CA ARG A 50 -4.28 0.50 7.16
C ARG A 50 -4.36 0.76 5.66
N PHE A 51 -3.25 0.53 4.97
CA PHE A 51 -3.13 0.74 3.54
C PHE A 51 -2.62 -0.53 2.88
N PRO A 52 -3.52 -1.32 2.25
CA PRO A 52 -3.09 -2.41 1.38
C PRO A 52 -2.81 -1.86 -0.02
N VAL A 53 -1.61 -2.12 -0.53
CA VAL A 53 -1.19 -1.68 -1.85
C VAL A 53 -0.73 -2.91 -2.64
N ASP A 54 -1.35 -3.17 -3.78
CA ASP A 54 -1.05 -4.34 -4.60
C ASP A 54 -0.13 -3.98 -5.74
N PHE A 55 0.99 -4.72 -5.86
CA PHE A 55 1.96 -4.57 -6.93
C PHE A 55 1.93 -5.81 -7.81
N VAL A 56 1.99 -5.62 -9.13
CA VAL A 56 2.00 -6.73 -10.09
C VAL A 56 3.07 -6.52 -11.12
N GLY A 57 3.55 -7.63 -11.70
CA GLY A 57 4.45 -7.60 -12.85
C GLY A 57 5.90 -7.43 -12.46
N GLY A 58 6.70 -6.95 -13.43
CA GLY A 58 8.12 -6.81 -13.22
C GLY A 58 8.79 -8.11 -12.84
N ASP A 59 9.80 -8.00 -12.00
CA ASP A 59 10.59 -9.14 -11.53
C ASP A 59 10.21 -9.56 -10.12
N LEU A 60 9.00 -9.27 -9.68
CA LEU A 60 8.60 -9.54 -8.30
C LEU A 60 8.72 -11.01 -7.93
N GLN A 61 8.26 -11.91 -8.80
CA GLN A 61 8.33 -13.33 -8.49
C GLN A 61 9.76 -13.83 -8.45
N ALA A 62 10.61 -13.33 -9.33
CA ALA A 62 12.01 -13.71 -9.33
C ALA A 62 12.74 -13.15 -8.09
N ALA A 63 12.30 -12.01 -7.60
CA ALA A 63 12.92 -11.36 -6.46
C ALA A 63 12.43 -11.91 -5.13
N ALA A 64 11.26 -12.55 -5.09
CA ALA A 64 10.66 -12.99 -3.84
C ALA A 64 11.59 -13.89 -3.02
N PRO A 65 12.28 -14.88 -3.62
CA PRO A 65 13.22 -15.70 -2.83
C PRO A 65 14.42 -14.92 -2.30
N LYS A 66 14.75 -13.80 -2.93
CA LYS A 66 15.87 -12.97 -2.49
C LYS A 66 15.44 -11.95 -1.44
N GLY A 67 14.16 -11.81 -1.23
CA GLY A 67 13.61 -10.85 -0.27
C GLY A 67 13.17 -9.56 -0.94
N ILE A 68 11.88 -9.26 -0.80
CA ILE A 68 11.32 -7.99 -1.29
C ILE A 68 11.26 -7.05 -0.10
N GLU A 69 11.85 -5.87 -0.25
CA GLU A 69 11.89 -4.88 0.81
C GLU A 69 11.02 -3.69 0.45
N PRO A 70 9.95 -3.42 1.22
CA PRO A 70 9.16 -2.20 1.03
C PRO A 70 9.91 -1.00 1.61
N VAL A 71 9.92 0.09 0.86
CA VAL A 71 10.52 1.34 1.32
C VAL A 71 9.39 2.36 1.42
N ILE A 72 9.06 2.78 2.62
CA ILE A 72 7.92 3.66 2.90
C ILE A 72 8.43 5.01 3.36
N THR A 73 7.93 6.08 2.75
CA THR A 73 8.26 7.45 3.14
C THR A 73 6.97 8.20 3.42
N LEU A 74 6.93 8.90 4.54
CA LEU A 74 5.75 9.64 4.99
C LEU A 74 6.12 11.08 5.27
N SER A 75 5.24 12.03 4.91
CA SER A 75 5.46 13.42 5.25
C SER A 75 5.15 13.70 6.72
N SER A 76 4.30 12.87 7.35
CA SER A 76 4.02 12.97 8.78
C SER A 76 3.52 11.63 9.29
N GLY A 77 3.60 11.42 10.60
CA GLY A 77 3.20 10.17 11.22
C GLY A 77 4.24 9.09 11.11
N THR A 78 3.89 7.91 11.57
CA THR A 78 4.78 6.75 11.53
C THR A 78 4.03 5.56 10.96
N PHE A 79 4.77 4.51 10.59
CA PHE A 79 4.14 3.28 10.12
C PHE A 79 4.63 2.11 10.95
N LYS A 80 3.76 1.10 11.06
CA LYS A 80 4.08 -0.14 11.75
C LYS A 80 3.38 -1.30 11.04
N GLN A 81 3.74 -2.51 11.43
CA GLN A 81 3.08 -3.73 10.99
C GLN A 81 3.12 -3.89 9.48
N VAL A 82 4.33 -3.72 8.92
CA VAL A 82 4.53 -3.90 7.49
C VAL A 82 4.50 -5.39 7.17
N GLU A 83 3.62 -5.79 6.26
CA GLU A 83 3.51 -7.18 5.83
C GLU A 83 3.52 -7.26 4.32
N ILE A 84 4.01 -8.38 3.80
CA ILE A 84 4.00 -8.67 2.38
C ILE A 84 3.25 -9.98 2.19
N LEU A 85 2.18 -9.93 1.39
CA LEU A 85 1.36 -11.11 1.12
C LEU A 85 1.29 -11.34 -0.38
N TYR A 86 1.44 -12.59 -0.79
CA TYR A 86 1.23 -12.95 -2.19
C TYR A 86 -0.23 -13.34 -2.39
N VAL A 87 -0.88 -12.71 -3.35
CA VAL A 87 -2.29 -12.94 -3.66
C VAL A 87 -2.35 -13.72 -4.96
N GLU A 88 -2.52 -15.03 -4.85
CA GLU A 88 -2.38 -15.97 -5.97
C GLU A 88 -3.30 -15.67 -7.15
N PRO A 89 -4.61 -15.45 -6.95
CA PRO A 89 -5.47 -15.23 -8.12
C PRO A 89 -5.08 -14.02 -8.94
N LEU A 90 -4.51 -13.00 -8.31
CA LEU A 90 -4.12 -11.76 -8.97
C LEU A 90 -2.65 -11.76 -9.37
N LYS A 91 -1.88 -12.74 -8.89
CA LYS A 91 -0.42 -12.75 -9.02
C LYS A 91 0.16 -11.43 -8.55
N ALA A 92 -0.37 -10.93 -7.45
CA ALA A 92 0.01 -9.64 -6.89
C ALA A 92 0.73 -9.83 -5.57
N TYR A 93 1.63 -8.91 -5.27
CA TYR A 93 2.23 -8.81 -3.94
C TYR A 93 1.57 -7.64 -3.24
N ARG A 94 0.87 -7.95 -2.15
CA ARG A 94 0.15 -6.95 -1.37
C ARG A 94 1.02 -6.50 -0.22
N ILE A 95 1.29 -5.21 -0.17
CA ILE A 95 2.03 -4.61 0.92
C ILE A 95 1.02 -3.95 1.84
N LEU A 96 1.06 -4.32 3.12
CA LEU A 96 0.18 -3.77 4.13
C LEU A 96 1.04 -2.99 5.12
N PHE A 97 0.58 -1.80 5.49
CA PHE A 97 1.18 -1.08 6.60
C PHE A 97 0.12 -0.28 7.32
N ASP A 98 0.32 -0.07 8.61
CA ASP A 98 -0.56 0.75 9.44
C ASP A 98 0.11 2.09 9.67
N TRP A 99 -0.59 3.17 9.32
CA TRP A 99 -0.13 4.53 9.52
C TRP A 99 -0.71 5.08 10.81
N TYR A 100 0.16 5.66 11.64
CA TYR A 100 -0.24 6.25 12.91
C TYR A 100 -0.01 7.74 12.86
N PRO A 101 -1.02 8.57 13.18
CA PRO A 101 -0.84 10.02 13.21
C PRO A 101 0.09 10.41 14.36
N ASP A 102 0.83 11.48 14.14
CA ASP A 102 1.70 12.05 15.18
C ASP A 102 1.11 13.30 15.81
N SER A 103 -0.08 13.73 15.36
CA SER A 103 -0.73 14.93 15.86
C SER A 103 -2.21 14.90 15.52
N ASP A 104 -2.93 15.93 15.94
CA ASP A 104 -4.35 16.07 15.64
C ASP A 104 -4.60 16.77 14.31
N SER A 105 -3.56 17.03 13.53
CA SER A 105 -3.67 17.75 12.27
C SER A 105 -4.51 16.97 11.26
N THR A 106 -5.31 17.70 10.49
CA THR A 106 -6.05 17.15 9.35
C THR A 106 -5.39 17.51 8.03
N ALA A 107 -4.17 18.03 8.07
CA ALA A 107 -3.45 18.36 6.85
C ALA A 107 -3.14 17.09 6.06
N PRO A 108 -3.09 17.19 4.72
CA PRO A 108 -2.81 16.01 3.91
C PRO A 108 -1.45 15.41 4.22
N VAL A 109 -1.40 14.08 4.23
CA VAL A 109 -0.18 13.31 4.44
C VAL A 109 0.22 12.70 3.10
N ASN A 110 1.44 13.01 2.66
CA ASN A 110 1.96 12.43 1.43
C ASN A 110 2.70 11.14 1.78
N MET A 111 2.29 10.06 1.12
CA MET A 111 2.85 8.75 1.36
C MET A 111 3.48 8.23 0.08
N ARG A 112 4.61 7.55 0.22
CA ARG A 112 5.32 6.92 -0.89
C ARG A 112 5.75 5.53 -0.49
N LEU A 113 5.67 4.62 -1.44
CA LEU A 113 6.06 3.24 -1.23
C LEU A 113 6.60 2.68 -2.52
N PHE A 114 7.77 2.07 -2.47
CA PHE A 114 8.25 1.28 -3.58
C PHE A 114 8.94 0.03 -3.06
N LEU A 115 9.16 -0.92 -3.95
CA LEU A 115 9.75 -2.20 -3.60
C LEU A 115 11.16 -2.29 -4.18
N ARG A 116 12.06 -2.91 -3.43
CA ARG A 116 13.42 -3.17 -3.89
C ARG A 116 13.90 -4.52 -3.37
N THR A 117 14.95 -5.03 -3.97
CA THR A 117 15.64 -6.21 -3.47
C THR A 117 17.13 -5.95 -3.58
N LYS A 118 17.84 -6.14 -2.45
CA LYS A 118 19.31 -5.98 -2.40
C LYS A 118 19.76 -4.67 -3.06
N GLY A 119 19.03 -3.60 -2.79
CA GLY A 119 19.39 -2.28 -3.31
C GLY A 119 18.88 -1.98 -4.71
N GLU A 120 18.29 -2.94 -5.41
CA GLU A 120 17.76 -2.72 -6.75
C GLU A 120 16.28 -2.44 -6.70
N THR A 121 15.84 -1.42 -7.42
CA THR A 121 14.45 -1.02 -7.47
C THR A 121 13.65 -2.05 -8.26
N LEU A 122 12.56 -2.53 -7.68
CA LEU A 122 11.70 -3.54 -8.29
C LEU A 122 10.40 -2.97 -8.84
N SER A 123 9.95 -1.81 -8.35
CA SER A 123 8.62 -1.32 -8.69
C SER A 123 8.64 0.18 -8.95
N GLU A 124 7.57 0.65 -9.61
CA GLU A 124 7.28 2.07 -9.61
C GLU A 124 6.98 2.52 -8.18
N THR A 125 6.99 3.83 -7.97
CA THR A 125 6.69 4.39 -6.66
C THR A 125 5.19 4.65 -6.55
N TRP A 126 4.56 4.01 -5.56
CA TRP A 126 3.19 4.31 -5.20
C TRP A 126 3.18 5.65 -4.48
N MET A 127 2.30 6.55 -4.88
CA MET A 127 2.16 7.86 -4.27
C MET A 127 0.71 8.05 -3.89
N TYR A 128 0.48 8.46 -2.65
CA TYR A 128 -0.86 8.60 -2.13
C TYR A 128 -0.92 9.82 -1.22
N GLN A 129 -2.01 10.57 -1.33
CA GLN A 129 -2.25 11.68 -0.42
C GLN A 129 -3.45 11.33 0.45
N TYR A 130 -3.23 11.20 1.73
CA TYR A 130 -4.27 10.84 2.69
C TYR A 130 -4.61 12.06 3.55
N VAL A 131 -5.90 12.32 3.70
CA VAL A 131 -6.38 13.41 4.56
C VAL A 131 -6.94 12.79 5.83
N PRO A 132 -6.24 12.93 6.96
CA PRO A 132 -6.72 12.33 8.20
C PRO A 132 -7.99 13.01 8.67
N PRO A 133 -8.89 12.26 9.32
CA PRO A 133 -10.09 12.86 9.89
C PRO A 133 -9.77 13.69 11.12
N ALA A 134 -10.73 14.51 11.54
CA ALA A 134 -10.60 15.26 12.78
C ALA A 134 -10.46 14.30 13.97
N PRO A 135 -9.82 14.74 15.07
CA PRO A 135 -9.57 13.83 16.20
C PRO A 135 -10.81 13.19 16.77
N ASP A 136 -11.93 13.89 16.79
CA ASP A 136 -13.19 13.34 17.31
C ASP A 136 -13.75 12.24 16.42
N GLN A 137 -13.27 12.11 15.19
CA GLN A 137 -13.70 11.09 14.27
C GLN A 137 -12.69 9.92 14.17
N ARG A 138 -11.60 9.98 14.92
CA ARG A 138 -10.60 8.92 14.93
C ARG A 138 -11.01 7.85 15.91
N LYS A 139 -12.03 7.07 15.52
CA LYS A 139 -12.60 6.05 16.38
C LYS A 139 -12.67 4.74 15.63
N TYR A 140 -12.56 3.66 16.38
CA TYR A 140 -12.81 2.34 15.83
C TYR A 140 -14.31 2.09 15.86
N ILE A 141 -14.86 1.79 14.68
CA ILE A 141 -16.28 1.50 14.54
C ILE A 141 -16.39 0.11 13.92
N ASP A 142 -17.13 -0.76 14.61
CA ASP A 142 -17.42 -2.10 14.09
C ASP A 142 -18.89 -2.12 13.74
N ASP A 143 -19.19 -2.14 12.46
CA ASP A 143 -20.57 -2.13 11.98
C ASP A 143 -21.37 -3.29 12.55
N ARG A 144 -20.71 -4.42 12.80
CA ARG A 144 -21.38 -5.59 13.37
C ARG A 144 -21.85 -5.32 14.78
N GLN A 145 -21.09 -4.55 15.55
CA GLN A 145 -21.50 -4.17 16.90
C GLN A 145 -22.60 -3.13 16.87
N MET A 146 -22.54 -2.22 15.90
CA MET A 146 -23.57 -1.18 15.79
C MET A 146 -24.92 -1.78 15.45
N THR A 147 -24.94 -2.82 14.60
CA THR A 147 -26.21 -3.45 14.24
C THR A 147 -26.76 -4.33 15.36
N ALA A 148 -25.94 -4.75 16.28
CA ALA A 148 -26.39 -5.57 17.41
C ALA A 148 -26.90 -4.75 18.59
N GLY A 149 -26.62 -3.45 18.58
CA GLY A 149 -26.98 -2.59 19.69
C GLY A 149 -28.33 -1.93 19.57
#